data_036182291893c460a29f28101a0fef09
#
_entry.id   036182291893c460a29f28101a0fef09
#
_cell.length_a   1.000
_cell.length_b   1.000
_cell.length_c   1.000
_cell.angle_alpha   90.00
_cell.angle_beta   90.00
_cell.angle_gamma   90.00
#
_symmetry.space_group_name_H-M   'P 1'
#
loop_
_entity.id
_entity.type
_entity.pdbx_description
1 polymer ?
#
loop_
_entity_poly.entity_id
_entity_poly.type
_entity_poly.pdbx_seq_one_letter_code
_entity_poly.pdbx_strand_id
1 'polypeptide(L)'
;KSITKSEEVLDNYLDKQDGVYEVKENTDGDLEVTAPYQTKRLIVESDQVKDTCGASEVYVNEMDHETILQYDSEEKTEEAFQQLSRTYSSCYPDKVVSIEDSTMGLPLSQGGENGQGTYSWGSDYMGLNELKKQAASSGYTRRVTVAVVDTGIDTSNVLFAGRKVSSQSYNFFGNNHNVQDTFGHGTHVSGIIADATPANVELLVLRVSNNEGKSSLLTIKTALQYAVSKNADVVNLSMGFIDVNASLYDYLDSTIDKAYNRGIPICCAAGNGEGGSKGVDV
;
A
#
# COMPACT_ATOMS: atom_id res chain seq x y z
N LYS A 1 -14.62 16.80 12.89
CA LYS A 1 -14.21 18.07 12.18
C LYS A 1 -12.69 18.18 11.99
N SER A 2 -11.84 17.36 12.65
CA SER A 2 -10.38 17.37 12.50
C SER A 2 -9.88 16.42 11.39
N ILE A 3 -10.67 15.45 10.99
CA ILE A 3 -10.32 14.49 9.93
C ILE A 3 -10.19 15.18 8.56
N THR A 4 -11.03 16.19 8.30
CA THR A 4 -11.01 16.93 7.02
C THR A 4 -9.72 17.74 6.80
N LYS A 5 -9.05 18.17 7.84
CA LYS A 5 -7.83 18.99 7.73
C LYS A 5 -6.59 18.17 7.41
N SER A 6 -6.50 16.95 7.93
CA SER A 6 -5.41 16.02 7.63
C SER A 6 -5.57 15.39 6.23
N GLU A 7 -6.79 15.12 5.79
CA GLU A 7 -7.07 14.69 4.42
C GLU A 7 -6.67 15.79 3.42
N GLU A 8 -7.02 17.05 3.65
CA GLU A 8 -6.71 18.18 2.77
C GLU A 8 -5.21 18.49 2.69
N VAL A 9 -4.46 18.26 3.77
CA VAL A 9 -3.00 18.44 3.81
C VAL A 9 -2.28 17.32 3.04
N LEU A 10 -2.70 16.07 3.22
CA LEU A 10 -2.19 14.93 2.46
C LEU A 10 -2.52 15.04 0.97
N ASP A 11 -3.69 15.54 0.66
CA ASP A 11 -4.18 15.77 -0.69
C ASP A 11 -3.27 16.72 -1.49
N ASN A 12 -2.90 17.85 -0.93
CA ASN A 12 -2.00 18.81 -1.57
C ASN A 12 -0.56 18.29 -1.71
N TYR A 13 -0.21 17.27 -0.95
CA TYR A 13 1.13 16.73 -0.87
C TYR A 13 1.41 15.63 -1.93
N LEU A 14 0.43 14.79 -2.22
CA LEU A 14 0.55 13.68 -3.16
C LEU A 14 0.51 14.10 -4.63
N ASP A 15 -0.03 15.28 -4.92
CA ASP A 15 -0.25 15.80 -6.29
C ASP A 15 1.04 16.19 -7.04
N LYS A 16 2.21 16.16 -6.39
CA LYS A 16 3.46 16.72 -6.93
C LYS A 16 4.54 15.67 -7.28
N GLN A 17 4.17 14.39 -7.41
CA GLN A 17 5.17 13.34 -7.65
C GLN A 17 5.37 13.01 -9.12
N ASP A 18 6.31 13.69 -9.76
CA ASP A 18 6.98 13.22 -10.97
C ASP A 18 8.38 12.73 -10.58
N GLY A 19 8.56 11.43 -10.40
CA GLY A 19 9.87 10.85 -10.10
C GLY A 19 10.00 9.42 -10.62
N VAL A 20 10.97 9.19 -11.51
CA VAL A 20 11.37 7.85 -11.97
C VAL A 20 12.44 7.32 -11.02
N TYR A 21 12.28 6.09 -10.57
CA TYR A 21 13.19 5.43 -9.62
C TYR A 21 13.91 4.27 -10.29
N GLU A 22 15.20 4.15 -10.07
CA GLU A 22 15.99 3.00 -10.51
C GLU A 22 16.39 2.14 -9.30
N VAL A 23 16.08 0.86 -9.36
CA VAL A 23 16.67 -0.17 -8.50
C VAL A 23 17.83 -0.77 -9.28
N LYS A 24 19.02 -0.82 -8.69
CA LYS A 24 20.21 -1.45 -9.30
C LYS A 24 20.64 -2.62 -8.45
N GLU A 25 20.99 -3.70 -9.13
CA GLU A 25 21.65 -4.83 -8.51
C GLU A 25 23.13 -4.47 -8.30
N ASN A 26 23.64 -4.64 -7.08
CA ASN A 26 25.06 -4.45 -6.80
C ASN A 26 25.88 -5.66 -7.27
N THR A 27 27.21 -5.55 -7.19
CA THR A 27 28.15 -6.61 -7.64
C THR A 27 28.03 -7.92 -6.85
N ASP A 28 27.35 -7.91 -5.73
CA ASP A 28 27.17 -9.05 -4.82
C ASP A 28 25.76 -9.70 -4.98
N GLY A 29 24.94 -9.14 -5.89
CA GLY A 29 23.59 -9.64 -6.19
C GLY A 29 22.51 -9.10 -5.23
N ASP A 30 22.86 -8.15 -4.38
CA ASP A 30 21.90 -7.46 -3.52
C ASP A 30 21.26 -6.28 -4.26
N LEU A 31 19.97 -6.09 -4.05
CA LEU A 31 19.25 -4.96 -4.60
C LEU A 31 19.54 -3.70 -3.77
N GLU A 32 20.24 -2.76 -4.37
CA GLU A 32 20.54 -1.49 -3.74
C GLU A 32 19.54 -0.42 -4.20
N VAL A 33 18.80 0.15 -3.23
CA VAL A 33 18.02 1.35 -3.48
C VAL A 33 18.99 2.52 -3.64
N THR A 34 19.27 2.86 -4.89
CA THR A 34 20.35 3.78 -5.27
C THR A 34 20.14 5.22 -4.81
N ALA A 35 18.97 5.58 -4.27
CA ALA A 35 18.73 6.92 -3.78
C ALA A 35 17.65 6.93 -2.67
N PRO A 36 18.03 6.80 -1.39
CA PRO A 36 17.08 6.82 -0.26
C PRO A 36 16.34 8.15 -0.12
N TYR A 37 16.78 9.21 -0.82
CA TYR A 37 16.22 10.56 -0.75
C TYR A 37 15.46 10.97 -2.02
N GLN A 38 15.07 10.04 -2.86
CA GLN A 38 14.42 10.33 -4.16
C GLN A 38 13.11 11.10 -4.04
N THR A 39 12.31 10.84 -3.00
CA THR A 39 11.10 11.61 -2.75
C THR A 39 11.41 13.05 -2.32
N LYS A 40 12.67 13.32 -1.94
CA LYS A 40 13.14 14.58 -1.36
C LYS A 40 12.36 14.94 -0.09
N ARG A 41 11.93 13.94 0.67
CA ARG A 41 11.13 14.09 1.88
C ARG A 41 11.73 13.40 3.07
N LEU A 42 11.59 14.06 4.21
CA LEU A 42 11.84 13.45 5.51
C LEU A 42 10.57 13.46 6.33
N ILE A 43 10.42 12.43 7.14
CA ILE A 43 9.34 12.28 8.10
C ILE A 43 9.98 12.30 9.47
N VAL A 44 9.52 13.19 10.33
CA VAL A 44 9.95 13.30 11.73
C VAL A 44 8.75 13.02 12.61
N GLU A 45 8.82 11.99 13.46
CA GLU A 45 7.75 11.69 14.43
C GLU A 45 7.76 12.69 15.58
N SER A 46 7.42 13.92 15.25
CA SER A 46 7.23 15.04 16.17
C SER A 46 6.41 16.12 15.48
N ASP A 47 5.43 16.66 16.16
CA ASP A 47 4.65 17.85 15.74
C ASP A 47 5.35 19.18 16.08
N GLN A 48 6.52 19.12 16.71
CA GLN A 48 7.25 20.29 17.21
C GLN A 48 8.68 20.38 16.66
N VAL A 49 8.85 20.19 15.34
CA VAL A 49 10.14 20.38 14.69
C VAL A 49 10.48 21.87 14.62
N LYS A 50 11.49 22.29 15.37
CA LYS A 50 11.87 23.71 15.49
C LYS A 50 12.75 24.19 14.34
N ASP A 51 13.70 23.36 13.92
CA ASP A 51 14.56 23.64 12.80
C ASP A 51 14.25 22.64 11.69
N THR A 52 13.79 23.14 10.57
CA THR A 52 13.41 22.32 9.40
C THR A 52 14.55 22.12 8.42
N CYS A 53 15.76 22.57 8.76
CA CYS A 53 16.97 22.44 7.95
C CYS A 53 16.80 22.92 6.49
N GLY A 54 16.03 23.98 6.30
CA GLY A 54 15.80 24.58 4.99
C GLY A 54 14.79 23.85 4.11
N ALA A 55 13.84 23.13 4.70
CA ALA A 55 12.73 22.54 3.97
C ALA A 55 11.96 23.61 3.18
N SER A 56 11.63 23.30 1.93
CA SER A 56 10.83 24.18 1.05
C SER A 56 9.35 24.17 1.42
N GLU A 57 8.87 23.03 1.92
CA GLU A 57 7.49 22.88 2.43
C GLU A 57 7.51 22.06 3.73
N VAL A 58 6.61 22.40 4.64
CA VAL A 58 6.48 21.76 5.96
C VAL A 58 5.03 21.45 6.22
N TYR A 59 4.74 20.19 6.52
CA TYR A 59 3.40 19.72 6.89
C TYR A 59 3.44 19.08 8.27
N VAL A 60 2.53 19.48 9.14
CA VAL A 60 2.39 18.92 10.48
C VAL A 60 1.12 18.09 10.53
N ASN A 61 1.27 16.79 10.77
CA ASN A 61 0.18 15.88 11.05
C ASN A 61 0.00 15.75 12.56
N GLU A 62 -0.87 16.58 13.13
CA GLU A 62 -1.12 16.61 14.56
C GLU A 62 -1.76 15.30 15.09
N MET A 63 -2.42 14.53 14.23
CA MET A 63 -3.07 13.27 14.65
C MET A 63 -2.07 12.15 14.90
N ASP A 64 -0.99 12.12 14.15
CA ASP A 64 0.06 11.12 14.26
C ASP A 64 1.34 11.67 14.89
N HIS A 65 1.32 12.95 15.30
CA HIS A 65 2.49 13.65 15.85
C HIS A 65 3.69 13.62 14.92
N GLU A 66 3.46 13.86 13.63
CA GLU A 66 4.49 13.82 12.60
C GLU A 66 4.66 15.19 11.93
N THR A 67 5.89 15.49 11.55
CA THR A 67 6.21 16.58 10.63
C THR A 67 6.84 16.02 9.37
N ILE A 68 6.27 16.37 8.22
CA ILE A 68 6.75 15.97 6.91
C ILE A 68 7.47 17.18 6.29
N LEU A 69 8.72 17.00 5.89
CA LEU A 69 9.60 18.03 5.39
C LEU A 69 9.95 17.74 3.93
N GLN A 70 9.59 18.64 3.02
CA GLN A 70 9.93 18.56 1.61
C GLN A 70 11.16 19.44 1.30
N TYR A 71 12.05 18.93 0.47
CA TYR A 71 13.26 19.66 0.03
C TYR A 71 13.32 19.78 -1.50
N ASP A 72 14.15 20.70 -2.01
CA ASP A 72 14.27 20.93 -3.45
C ASP A 72 15.16 19.90 -4.15
N SER A 73 16.08 19.25 -3.41
CA SER A 73 17.02 18.27 -3.97
C SER A 73 17.31 17.14 -3.00
N GLU A 74 17.80 16.00 -3.52
CA GLU A 74 18.23 14.86 -2.73
C GLU A 74 19.40 15.21 -1.80
N GLU A 75 20.37 16.01 -2.28
CA GLU A 75 21.50 16.46 -1.48
C GLU A 75 21.06 17.24 -0.25
N LYS A 76 20.13 18.19 -0.42
CA LYS A 76 19.58 18.95 0.71
C LYS A 76 18.81 18.04 1.68
N THR A 77 18.13 17.04 1.15
CA THR A 77 17.39 16.07 1.97
C THR A 77 18.35 15.24 2.83
N GLU A 78 19.43 14.77 2.23
CA GLU A 78 20.48 14.04 2.93
C GLU A 78 21.16 14.88 4.01
N GLU A 79 21.56 16.11 3.68
CA GLU A 79 22.16 17.04 4.64
C GLU A 79 21.20 17.32 5.82
N ALA A 80 19.92 17.53 5.52
CA ALA A 80 18.89 17.75 6.53
C ALA A 80 18.69 16.49 7.40
N PHE A 81 18.68 15.30 6.79
CA PHE A 81 18.57 14.04 7.51
C PHE A 81 19.73 13.85 8.50
N GLN A 82 20.96 14.12 8.08
CA GLN A 82 22.12 14.03 8.95
C GLN A 82 22.08 14.99 10.15
N GLN A 83 21.40 16.13 10.01
CA GLN A 83 21.23 17.09 11.10
C GLN A 83 20.06 16.71 12.00
N LEU A 84 18.90 16.41 11.41
CA LEU A 84 17.66 16.10 12.14
C LEU A 84 17.77 14.78 12.93
N SER A 85 18.39 13.76 12.37
CA SER A 85 18.58 12.46 13.03
C SER A 85 19.46 12.50 14.29
N ARG A 86 20.26 13.58 14.46
CA ARG A 86 20.98 13.82 15.71
C ARG A 86 20.08 14.35 16.84
N THR A 87 18.97 14.99 16.47
CA THR A 87 18.05 15.63 17.42
C THR A 87 16.80 14.79 17.62
N TYR A 88 16.32 14.14 16.55
CA TYR A 88 15.12 13.33 16.54
C TYR A 88 15.49 11.88 16.23
N SER A 89 15.31 10.97 17.19
CA SER A 89 15.59 9.53 17.02
C SER A 89 14.69 8.90 15.96
N SER A 90 13.49 9.43 15.77
CA SER A 90 12.50 8.97 14.81
C SER A 90 12.42 9.97 13.65
N CYS A 91 13.47 10.01 12.85
CA CYS A 91 13.56 10.78 11.60
C CYS A 91 13.88 9.81 10.47
N TYR A 92 13.03 9.78 9.45
CA TYR A 92 13.09 8.79 8.36
C TYR A 92 13.07 9.48 7.00
N PRO A 93 13.86 9.00 6.02
CA PRO A 93 13.61 9.31 4.62
C PRO A 93 12.29 8.67 4.18
N ASP A 94 11.44 9.41 3.45
CA ASP A 94 10.29 8.80 2.79
C ASP A 94 10.77 8.03 1.56
N LYS A 95 10.96 6.74 1.73
CA LYS A 95 11.53 5.88 0.69
C LYS A 95 10.50 5.48 -0.35
N VAL A 96 10.99 5.25 -1.55
CA VAL A 96 10.21 4.67 -2.63
C VAL A 96 10.06 3.18 -2.44
N VAL A 97 8.87 2.71 -2.77
CA VAL A 97 8.49 1.31 -2.75
C VAL A 97 8.05 0.91 -4.16
N SER A 98 8.55 -0.21 -4.64
CA SER A 98 8.07 -0.82 -5.87
C SER A 98 7.08 -1.93 -5.55
N ILE A 99 5.95 -1.91 -6.23
CA ILE A 99 5.03 -3.06 -6.26
C ILE A 99 5.53 -3.91 -7.42
N GLU A 100 6.04 -5.09 -7.12
CA GLU A 100 6.58 -5.96 -8.14
C GLU A 100 5.47 -6.55 -8.99
N ASP A 101 5.65 -6.49 -10.31
CA ASP A 101 4.80 -7.20 -11.25
C ASP A 101 5.21 -8.67 -11.33
N SER A 102 4.69 -9.49 -10.42
CA SER A 102 4.86 -10.94 -10.48
C SER A 102 4.13 -11.59 -11.67
N THR A 103 3.40 -10.78 -12.46
CA THR A 103 2.63 -11.26 -13.61
C THR A 103 3.42 -11.21 -14.93
N MET A 104 4.67 -10.77 -14.92
CA MET A 104 5.54 -10.77 -16.10
C MET A 104 5.71 -12.21 -16.62
N GLY A 105 4.79 -12.63 -17.48
CA GLY A 105 4.89 -13.87 -18.23
C GLY A 105 3.74 -14.88 -18.11
N LEU A 106 2.78 -14.65 -17.24
CA LEU A 106 1.54 -15.44 -17.29
C LEU A 106 0.47 -14.62 -18.03
N PRO A 107 0.07 -15.02 -19.26
CA PRO A 107 -1.11 -14.44 -19.85
C PRO A 107 -2.24 -14.66 -18.85
N LEU A 108 -2.93 -13.57 -18.48
CA LEU A 108 -4.23 -13.67 -17.80
C LEU A 108 -5.00 -14.73 -18.58
N SER A 109 -5.28 -15.88 -17.98
CA SER A 109 -6.00 -16.94 -18.67
C SER A 109 -7.30 -16.32 -19.13
N GLN A 110 -7.42 -16.11 -20.45
CA GLN A 110 -8.69 -15.76 -21.06
C GLN A 110 -9.65 -16.82 -20.56
N GLY A 111 -10.73 -16.37 -19.90
CA GLY A 111 -11.71 -17.25 -19.29
C GLY A 111 -12.01 -18.39 -20.24
N GLY A 112 -12.00 -19.62 -19.74
CA GLY A 112 -12.22 -20.81 -20.54
C GLY A 112 -13.42 -20.63 -21.46
N GLU A 113 -13.37 -21.22 -22.63
CA GLU A 113 -14.32 -21.05 -23.77
C GLU A 113 -15.82 -21.14 -23.43
N ASN A 114 -16.18 -21.40 -22.18
CA ASN A 114 -17.58 -21.56 -21.73
C ASN A 114 -18.07 -20.53 -20.70
N GLY A 115 -17.35 -19.42 -20.47
CA GLY A 115 -17.85 -18.37 -19.59
C GLY A 115 -18.01 -18.77 -18.10
N GLN A 116 -17.62 -19.99 -17.72
CA GLN A 116 -17.51 -20.41 -16.33
C GLN A 116 -16.11 -20.01 -15.87
N GLY A 117 -16.04 -19.04 -14.96
CA GLY A 117 -14.80 -18.65 -14.32
C GLY A 117 -14.10 -19.92 -13.78
N THR A 118 -12.92 -20.18 -14.30
CA THR A 118 -12.08 -21.23 -13.75
C THR A 118 -11.63 -20.74 -12.38
N TYR A 119 -12.22 -21.31 -11.34
CA TYR A 119 -11.78 -21.11 -9.97
C TYR A 119 -10.27 -21.33 -9.89
N SER A 120 -9.57 -20.46 -9.18
CA SER A 120 -8.15 -20.69 -8.99
C SER A 120 -7.95 -22.03 -8.28
N TRP A 121 -6.98 -22.82 -8.74
CA TRP A 121 -6.64 -24.09 -8.09
C TRP A 121 -6.37 -23.91 -6.58
N GLY A 122 -5.88 -22.73 -6.18
CA GLY A 122 -5.64 -22.35 -4.79
C GLY A 122 -6.93 -22.29 -3.97
N SER A 123 -8.01 -21.69 -4.51
CA SER A 123 -9.32 -21.65 -3.85
C SER A 123 -9.88 -23.06 -3.65
N ASP A 124 -9.74 -23.94 -4.63
CA ASP A 124 -10.16 -25.33 -4.51
C ASP A 124 -9.31 -26.12 -3.50
N TYR A 125 -7.99 -26.00 -3.59
CA TYR A 125 -7.06 -26.65 -2.69
C TYR A 125 -7.28 -26.28 -1.21
N MET A 126 -7.59 -25.00 -0.94
CA MET A 126 -7.90 -24.51 0.40
C MET A 126 -9.34 -24.76 0.85
N GLY A 127 -10.20 -25.32 0.03
CA GLY A 127 -11.60 -25.59 0.34
C GLY A 127 -12.47 -24.32 0.42
N LEU A 128 -12.03 -23.20 -0.18
CA LEU A 128 -12.73 -21.91 -0.08
C LEU A 128 -14.09 -21.93 -0.77
N ASN A 129 -14.25 -22.74 -1.83
CA ASN A 129 -15.53 -22.91 -2.50
C ASN A 129 -16.58 -23.54 -1.60
N GLU A 130 -16.19 -24.48 -0.73
CA GLU A 130 -17.08 -25.07 0.25
C GLU A 130 -17.43 -24.07 1.35
N LEU A 131 -16.46 -23.29 1.84
CA LEU A 131 -16.72 -22.22 2.80
C LEU A 131 -17.69 -21.16 2.24
N LYS A 132 -17.58 -20.79 0.97
CA LYS A 132 -18.54 -19.87 0.31
C LYS A 132 -19.95 -20.41 0.31
N LYS A 133 -20.12 -21.70 0.01
CA LYS A 133 -21.45 -22.37 0.06
C LYS A 133 -22.02 -22.38 1.47
N GLN A 134 -21.20 -22.72 2.48
CA GLN A 134 -21.61 -22.69 3.88
C GLN A 134 -21.98 -21.27 4.33
N ALA A 135 -21.20 -20.26 3.97
CA ALA A 135 -21.52 -18.86 4.26
C ALA A 135 -22.86 -18.44 3.63
N ALA A 136 -23.11 -18.83 2.38
CA ALA A 136 -24.37 -18.53 1.69
C ALA A 136 -25.58 -19.23 2.35
N SER A 137 -25.40 -20.48 2.82
CA SER A 137 -26.48 -21.26 3.47
C SER A 137 -26.73 -20.86 4.93
N SER A 138 -25.75 -20.22 5.59
CA SER A 138 -25.85 -19.83 7.01
C SER A 138 -26.82 -18.66 7.27
N GLY A 139 -27.27 -17.96 6.22
CA GLY A 139 -28.05 -16.73 6.34
C GLY A 139 -27.26 -15.53 6.85
N TYR A 140 -25.93 -15.62 6.91
CA TYR A 140 -25.06 -14.54 7.35
C TYR A 140 -25.02 -13.42 6.31
N THR A 141 -25.58 -12.27 6.66
CA THR A 141 -25.76 -11.13 5.74
C THR A 141 -24.92 -9.91 6.12
N ARG A 142 -24.14 -9.99 7.22
CA ARG A 142 -23.26 -8.88 7.57
C ARG A 142 -22.28 -8.61 6.43
N ARG A 143 -22.18 -7.36 6.03
CA ARG A 143 -21.15 -6.93 5.10
C ARG A 143 -19.77 -7.02 5.78
N VAL A 144 -18.81 -7.54 5.03
CA VAL A 144 -17.40 -7.56 5.40
C VAL A 144 -16.64 -6.69 4.41
N THR A 145 -15.85 -5.76 4.90
CA THR A 145 -15.05 -4.85 4.09
C THR A 145 -13.59 -5.29 4.10
N VAL A 146 -13.07 -5.66 2.93
CA VAL A 146 -11.65 -5.93 2.74
C VAL A 146 -11.01 -4.70 2.09
N ALA A 147 -10.10 -4.06 2.81
CA ALA A 147 -9.28 -2.99 2.24
C ALA A 147 -8.13 -3.62 1.44
N VAL A 148 -8.00 -3.23 0.18
CA VAL A 148 -6.92 -3.68 -0.72
C VAL A 148 -6.03 -2.49 -0.99
N VAL A 149 -4.85 -2.48 -0.35
CA VAL A 149 -3.83 -1.43 -0.52
C VAL A 149 -2.90 -1.89 -1.65
N ASP A 150 -3.08 -1.31 -2.86
CA ASP A 150 -2.43 -1.83 -4.06
C ASP A 150 -2.45 -0.82 -5.23
N THR A 151 -2.24 -1.28 -6.47
CA THR A 151 -2.18 -0.44 -7.69
C THR A 151 -3.55 0.03 -8.19
N GLY A 152 -4.64 -0.42 -7.57
CA GLY A 152 -6.01 -0.09 -7.98
C GLY A 152 -6.83 -1.32 -8.38
N ILE A 153 -7.90 -1.10 -9.17
CA ILE A 153 -8.77 -2.16 -9.68
C ILE A 153 -9.31 -1.80 -11.07
N ASP A 154 -9.31 -2.77 -11.98
CA ASP A 154 -10.09 -2.70 -13.21
C ASP A 154 -11.43 -3.45 -13.05
N THR A 155 -12.47 -2.70 -12.71
CA THR A 155 -13.82 -3.25 -12.50
C THR A 155 -14.51 -3.75 -13.78
N SER A 156 -13.92 -3.52 -14.95
CA SER A 156 -14.43 -4.08 -16.20
C SER A 156 -14.20 -5.60 -16.32
N ASN A 157 -13.28 -6.14 -15.51
CA ASN A 157 -13.01 -7.57 -15.46
C ASN A 157 -14.23 -8.35 -14.96
N VAL A 158 -14.56 -9.45 -15.64
CA VAL A 158 -15.73 -10.30 -15.36
C VAL A 158 -15.77 -10.84 -13.93
N LEU A 159 -14.62 -11.00 -13.26
CA LEU A 159 -14.54 -11.46 -11.86
C LEU A 159 -15.22 -10.50 -10.87
N PHE A 160 -15.38 -9.24 -11.26
CA PHE A 160 -16.03 -8.24 -10.41
C PHE A 160 -17.52 -8.06 -10.73
N ALA A 161 -18.08 -8.84 -11.65
CA ALA A 161 -19.51 -8.78 -11.97
C ALA A 161 -20.35 -9.07 -10.72
N GLY A 162 -21.12 -8.08 -10.27
CA GLY A 162 -21.91 -8.15 -9.03
C GLY A 162 -21.11 -7.98 -7.73
N ARG A 163 -19.80 -7.82 -7.78
CA ARG A 163 -18.98 -7.50 -6.62
C ARG A 163 -19.10 -6.01 -6.27
N LYS A 164 -19.27 -5.74 -4.99
CA LYS A 164 -19.33 -4.36 -4.52
C LYS A 164 -17.93 -3.80 -4.31
N VAL A 165 -17.66 -2.69 -4.98
CA VAL A 165 -16.51 -1.83 -4.68
C VAL A 165 -17.04 -0.62 -3.89
N SER A 166 -16.37 -0.30 -2.78
CA SER A 166 -16.79 0.76 -1.88
C SER A 166 -16.70 2.13 -2.55
N SER A 167 -17.70 2.97 -2.34
CA SER A 167 -17.66 4.37 -2.75
C SER A 167 -16.62 5.20 -1.96
N GLN A 168 -16.07 4.62 -0.89
CA GLN A 168 -14.99 5.20 -0.10
C GLN A 168 -13.60 4.78 -0.61
N SER A 169 -13.54 3.99 -1.71
CA SER A 169 -12.26 3.68 -2.36
C SER A 169 -11.56 4.96 -2.81
N TYR A 170 -10.24 4.98 -2.66
CA TYR A 170 -9.47 6.21 -2.84
C TYR A 170 -8.13 5.98 -3.51
N ASN A 171 -7.71 6.90 -4.35
CA ASN A 171 -6.42 6.94 -5.00
C ASN A 171 -5.52 7.96 -4.29
N PHE A 172 -4.63 7.46 -3.44
CA PHE A 172 -3.70 8.29 -2.67
C PHE A 172 -2.59 8.89 -3.53
N PHE A 173 -2.31 8.29 -4.67
CA PHE A 173 -1.32 8.80 -5.61
C PHE A 173 -1.87 9.96 -6.44
N GLY A 174 -3.11 9.84 -6.93
CA GLY A 174 -3.78 10.86 -7.74
C GLY A 174 -4.74 11.77 -6.96
N ASN A 175 -4.82 11.61 -5.66
CA ASN A 175 -5.66 12.40 -4.76
C ASN A 175 -7.11 12.54 -5.22
N ASN A 176 -7.75 11.42 -5.49
CA ASN A 176 -9.14 11.37 -5.97
C ASN A 176 -9.75 9.99 -5.78
N HIS A 177 -11.02 9.83 -6.17
CA HIS A 177 -11.73 8.55 -6.10
C HIS A 177 -11.56 7.67 -7.36
N ASN A 178 -10.68 8.03 -8.29
CA ASN A 178 -10.40 7.20 -9.45
C ASN A 178 -9.36 6.13 -9.10
N VAL A 179 -9.84 4.95 -8.78
CA VAL A 179 -9.00 3.79 -8.41
C VAL A 179 -8.75 2.85 -9.58
N GLN A 180 -8.93 3.33 -10.84
CA GLN A 180 -8.67 2.52 -12.02
C GLN A 180 -7.23 2.01 -12.00
N ASP A 181 -7.07 0.70 -12.11
CA ASP A 181 -5.76 0.06 -12.20
C ASP A 181 -5.20 0.17 -13.62
N THR A 182 -3.99 0.63 -13.74
CA THR A 182 -3.26 0.73 -15.01
C THR A 182 -2.00 -0.13 -15.03
N PHE A 183 -1.66 -0.75 -13.89
CA PHE A 183 -0.50 -1.63 -13.73
C PHE A 183 -0.91 -3.11 -13.76
N GLY A 184 -2.03 -3.47 -13.10
CA GLY A 184 -2.63 -4.79 -13.16
C GLY A 184 -2.52 -5.63 -11.88
N HIS A 185 -1.54 -5.36 -11.01
CA HIS A 185 -1.30 -6.15 -9.80
C HIS A 185 -2.50 -6.10 -8.84
N GLY A 186 -3.02 -4.91 -8.51
CA GLY A 186 -4.16 -4.75 -7.62
C GLY A 186 -5.45 -5.38 -8.17
N THR A 187 -5.63 -5.37 -9.50
CA THR A 187 -6.74 -6.07 -10.16
C THR A 187 -6.62 -7.57 -9.96
N HIS A 188 -5.42 -8.12 -10.11
CA HIS A 188 -5.15 -9.54 -9.89
C HIS A 188 -5.42 -9.94 -8.43
N VAL A 189 -4.84 -9.21 -7.48
CA VAL A 189 -5.05 -9.43 -6.04
C VAL A 189 -6.54 -9.34 -5.66
N SER A 190 -7.22 -8.28 -6.11
CA SER A 190 -8.66 -8.09 -5.89
C SER A 190 -9.49 -9.22 -6.52
N GLY A 191 -9.07 -9.74 -7.66
CA GLY A 191 -9.70 -10.88 -8.34
C GLY A 191 -9.61 -12.16 -7.51
N ILE A 192 -8.46 -12.45 -6.92
CA ILE A 192 -8.29 -13.59 -6.01
C ILE A 192 -9.20 -13.45 -4.78
N ILE A 193 -9.27 -12.26 -4.18
CA ILE A 193 -10.15 -11.99 -3.05
C ILE A 193 -11.63 -12.17 -3.47
N ALA A 194 -12.01 -11.66 -4.63
CA ALA A 194 -13.37 -11.80 -5.14
C ALA A 194 -13.73 -13.26 -5.42
N ASP A 195 -12.82 -14.04 -5.98
CA ASP A 195 -13.02 -15.49 -6.18
C ASP A 195 -13.11 -16.25 -4.87
N ALA A 196 -12.25 -15.93 -3.91
CA ALA A 196 -12.16 -16.66 -2.63
C ALA A 196 -13.29 -16.33 -1.65
N THR A 197 -14.06 -15.25 -1.83
CA THR A 197 -14.99 -14.73 -0.82
C THR A 197 -16.44 -14.71 -1.28
N PRO A 198 -17.42 -14.76 -0.33
CA PRO A 198 -18.86 -14.62 -0.64
C PRO A 198 -19.21 -13.22 -1.17
N ALA A 199 -20.40 -13.10 -1.78
CA ALA A 199 -20.86 -11.86 -2.42
C ALA A 199 -21.11 -10.69 -1.44
N ASN A 200 -21.25 -10.94 -0.15
CA ASN A 200 -21.38 -9.92 0.90
C ASN A 200 -20.06 -9.26 1.30
N VAL A 201 -18.95 -9.67 0.71
CA VAL A 201 -17.65 -8.99 0.87
C VAL A 201 -17.57 -7.80 -0.08
N GLU A 202 -17.31 -6.62 0.48
CA GLU A 202 -17.07 -5.37 -0.23
C GLU A 202 -15.58 -5.07 -0.31
N LEU A 203 -15.10 -4.62 -1.46
CA LEU A 203 -13.72 -4.22 -1.64
C LEU A 203 -13.57 -2.71 -1.42
N LEU A 204 -12.79 -2.31 -0.43
CA LEU A 204 -12.32 -0.95 -0.23
C LEU A 204 -10.95 -0.82 -0.90
N VAL A 205 -10.94 -0.34 -2.14
CA VAL A 205 -9.72 -0.24 -2.94
C VAL A 205 -8.98 1.04 -2.60
N LEU A 206 -7.74 0.90 -2.18
CA LEU A 206 -6.85 2.00 -1.81
C LEU A 206 -5.65 1.98 -2.76
N ARG A 207 -5.75 2.77 -3.82
CA ARG A 207 -4.67 2.87 -4.81
C ARG A 207 -3.54 3.73 -4.25
N VAL A 208 -2.34 3.14 -4.17
CA VAL A 208 -1.17 3.78 -3.55
C VAL A 208 -0.01 3.99 -4.53
N SER A 209 -0.15 3.62 -5.80
CA SER A 209 0.94 3.67 -6.77
C SER A 209 0.64 4.51 -8.00
N ASN A 210 1.71 4.92 -8.68
CA ASN A 210 1.64 5.44 -10.03
C ASN A 210 1.38 4.31 -11.05
N ASN A 211 1.41 4.65 -12.35
CA ASN A 211 1.16 3.70 -13.43
C ASN A 211 2.31 2.68 -13.64
N GLU A 212 3.42 2.86 -12.96
CA GLU A 212 4.61 2.01 -13.00
C GLU A 212 4.73 1.11 -11.76
N GLY A 213 3.71 1.08 -10.90
CA GLY A 213 3.74 0.32 -9.65
C GLY A 213 4.64 0.93 -8.57
N LYS A 214 5.03 2.21 -8.70
CA LYS A 214 5.86 2.89 -7.70
C LYS A 214 5.00 3.62 -6.68
N SER A 215 5.39 3.52 -5.42
CA SER A 215 4.75 4.13 -4.26
C SER A 215 5.79 4.77 -3.34
N SER A 216 5.35 5.32 -2.23
CA SER A 216 6.22 5.73 -1.13
C SER A 216 5.74 5.17 0.20
N LEU A 217 6.65 5.11 1.16
CA LEU A 217 6.36 4.62 2.50
C LEU A 217 5.26 5.44 3.19
N LEU A 218 5.32 6.76 3.04
CA LEU A 218 4.29 7.67 3.55
C LEU A 218 2.92 7.38 2.93
N THR A 219 2.86 7.18 1.61
CA THR A 219 1.61 6.88 0.91
C THR A 219 0.98 5.59 1.41
N ILE A 220 1.79 4.55 1.62
CA ILE A 220 1.32 3.26 2.15
C ILE A 220 0.82 3.40 3.58
N LYS A 221 1.58 4.08 4.47
CA LYS A 221 1.14 4.34 5.84
C LYS A 221 -0.20 5.07 5.86
N THR A 222 -0.34 6.10 5.04
CA THR A 222 -1.58 6.88 4.93
C THR A 222 -2.77 6.02 4.50
N ALA A 223 -2.58 5.15 3.51
CA ALA A 223 -3.63 4.23 3.07
C ALA A 223 -4.01 3.22 4.16
N LEU A 224 -3.04 2.70 4.91
CA LEU A 224 -3.30 1.84 6.06
C LEU A 224 -4.10 2.57 7.15
N GLN A 225 -3.73 3.79 7.49
CA GLN A 225 -4.47 4.62 8.44
C GLN A 225 -5.90 4.90 7.97
N TYR A 226 -6.06 5.16 6.67
CA TYR A 226 -7.38 5.33 6.07
C TYR A 226 -8.21 4.05 6.19
N ALA A 227 -7.67 2.88 5.86
CA ALA A 227 -8.36 1.60 6.03
C ALA A 227 -8.86 1.40 7.48
N VAL A 228 -8.00 1.70 8.45
CA VAL A 228 -8.33 1.65 9.88
C VAL A 228 -9.41 2.66 10.25
N SER A 229 -9.35 3.88 9.72
CA SER A 229 -10.36 4.93 9.97
C SER A 229 -11.73 4.59 9.38
N LYS A 230 -11.75 3.87 8.25
CA LYS A 230 -12.99 3.40 7.59
C LYS A 230 -13.53 2.10 8.18
N ASN A 231 -12.91 1.61 9.27
CA ASN A 231 -13.29 0.36 9.95
C ASN A 231 -13.34 -0.83 8.97
N ALA A 232 -12.31 -0.98 8.16
CA ALA A 232 -12.13 -2.21 7.39
C ALA A 232 -12.13 -3.43 8.33
N ASP A 233 -12.71 -4.53 7.90
CA ASP A 233 -12.69 -5.77 8.70
C ASP A 233 -11.36 -6.52 8.51
N VAL A 234 -10.72 -6.36 7.35
CA VAL A 234 -9.41 -6.96 6.99
C VAL A 234 -8.67 -6.00 6.07
N VAL A 235 -7.36 -5.94 6.18
CA VAL A 235 -6.49 -5.23 5.22
C VAL A 235 -5.62 -6.25 4.48
N ASN A 236 -5.58 -6.16 3.16
CA ASN A 236 -4.63 -6.87 2.31
C ASN A 236 -3.53 -5.91 1.86
N LEU A 237 -2.28 -6.28 2.11
CA LEU A 237 -1.08 -5.53 1.75
C LEU A 237 -0.15 -6.49 0.97
N SER A 238 -0.46 -6.70 -0.32
CA SER A 238 0.30 -7.59 -1.20
C SER A 238 1.49 -6.87 -1.83
N MET A 239 2.36 -6.34 -0.98
CA MET A 239 3.59 -5.67 -1.40
C MET A 239 4.69 -5.90 -0.36
N GLY A 240 5.93 -5.75 -0.77
CA GLY A 240 7.10 -5.86 0.08
C GLY A 240 8.05 -4.69 -0.11
N PHE A 241 8.99 -4.57 0.79
CA PHE A 241 10.06 -3.59 0.74
C PHE A 241 11.37 -4.34 0.50
N ILE A 242 12.17 -3.87 -0.45
CA ILE A 242 13.46 -4.49 -0.77
C ILE A 242 14.57 -4.01 0.19
N ASP A 243 14.30 -3.01 0.99
CA ASP A 243 15.30 -2.44 1.89
C ASP A 243 15.17 -3.00 3.31
N VAL A 244 16.17 -3.73 3.72
CA VAL A 244 16.30 -4.38 5.04
C VAL A 244 16.69 -3.42 6.18
N ASN A 245 16.52 -2.13 6.04
CA ASN A 245 16.81 -1.21 7.13
C ASN A 245 15.68 -1.24 8.18
N ALA A 246 15.98 -1.74 9.37
CA ALA A 246 15.03 -1.90 10.49
C ALA A 246 14.22 -0.63 10.81
N SER A 247 14.74 0.56 10.54
CA SER A 247 14.03 1.82 10.77
C SER A 247 12.76 2.01 9.91
N LEU A 248 12.63 1.27 8.81
CA LEU A 248 11.44 1.29 7.96
C LEU A 248 10.24 0.59 8.60
N TYR A 249 10.50 -0.52 9.29
CA TYR A 249 9.47 -1.27 10.00
C TYR A 249 8.93 -0.44 11.17
N ASP A 250 9.82 0.20 11.93
CA ASP A 250 9.45 1.06 13.06
C ASP A 250 8.44 2.15 12.65
N TYR A 251 8.58 2.69 11.42
CA TYR A 251 7.67 3.72 10.91
C TYR A 251 6.23 3.23 10.69
N LEU A 252 6.04 1.97 10.31
CA LEU A 252 4.71 1.39 10.11
C LEU A 252 4.10 0.84 11.40
N ASP A 253 4.91 0.51 12.40
CA ASP A 253 4.51 -0.18 13.62
C ASP A 253 3.35 0.52 14.33
N SER A 254 3.40 1.83 14.47
CA SER A 254 2.32 2.57 15.13
C SER A 254 0.96 2.42 14.45
N THR A 255 0.94 2.27 13.13
CA THR A 255 -0.28 2.07 12.35
C THR A 255 -0.74 0.61 12.41
N ILE A 256 0.20 -0.33 12.38
CA ILE A 256 -0.06 -1.77 12.54
C ILE A 256 -0.64 -2.02 13.93
N ASP A 257 -0.06 -1.44 14.98
CA ASP A 257 -0.59 -1.51 16.34
C ASP A 257 -2.00 -0.95 16.47
N LYS A 258 -2.30 0.18 15.81
CA LYS A 258 -3.65 0.75 15.79
C LYS A 258 -4.65 -0.21 15.13
N ALA A 259 -4.26 -0.88 14.04
CA ALA A 259 -5.09 -1.90 13.40
C ALA A 259 -5.30 -3.11 14.31
N TYR A 260 -4.22 -3.64 14.88
CA TYR A 260 -4.26 -4.77 15.81
C TYR A 260 -5.17 -4.50 17.02
N ASN A 261 -5.01 -3.35 17.66
CA ASN A 261 -5.81 -2.95 18.82
C ASN A 261 -7.31 -2.77 18.49
N ARG A 262 -7.64 -2.57 17.20
CA ARG A 262 -9.04 -2.54 16.71
C ARG A 262 -9.54 -3.90 16.22
N GLY A 263 -8.71 -4.94 16.29
CA GLY A 263 -9.04 -6.27 15.81
C GLY A 263 -9.10 -6.37 14.29
N ILE A 264 -8.36 -5.51 13.57
CA ILE A 264 -8.27 -5.51 12.12
C ILE A 264 -6.99 -6.26 11.70
N PRO A 265 -7.08 -7.49 11.19
CA PRO A 265 -5.91 -8.21 10.70
C PRO A 265 -5.38 -7.56 9.42
N ILE A 266 -4.05 -7.48 9.31
CA ILE A 266 -3.34 -7.08 8.10
C ILE A 266 -2.67 -8.33 7.54
N CYS A 267 -3.03 -8.69 6.30
CA CYS A 267 -2.44 -9.81 5.56
C CYS A 267 -1.38 -9.28 4.63
N CYS A 268 -0.11 -9.59 4.89
CA CYS A 268 1.04 -9.16 4.09
C CYS A 268 1.55 -10.29 3.20
N ALA A 269 2.18 -9.92 2.08
CA ALA A 269 2.94 -10.86 1.28
C ALA A 269 4.20 -11.32 2.02
N ALA A 270 4.57 -12.59 1.84
CA ALA A 270 5.81 -13.14 2.40
C ALA A 270 7.03 -12.94 1.47
N GLY A 271 6.84 -12.22 0.35
CA GLY A 271 7.86 -12.02 -0.68
C GLY A 271 7.89 -13.11 -1.74
N ASN A 272 8.52 -12.83 -2.87
CA ASN A 272 8.56 -13.72 -4.03
C ASN A 272 9.86 -14.55 -4.12
N GLY A 273 10.82 -14.33 -3.24
CA GLY A 273 12.09 -15.05 -3.21
C GLY A 273 12.96 -14.73 -4.43
N GLU A 274 13.59 -13.58 -4.46
CA GLU A 274 14.47 -13.20 -5.55
C GLU A 274 15.75 -14.06 -5.61
N GLY A 275 16.16 -14.43 -6.84
CA GLY A 275 17.48 -14.99 -7.14
C GLY A 275 17.82 -16.33 -6.51
N GLY A 276 16.83 -17.18 -6.15
CA GLY A 276 17.10 -18.47 -5.50
C GLY A 276 17.57 -18.35 -4.07
N SER A 277 17.52 -17.18 -3.50
CA SER A 277 17.82 -16.91 -2.11
C SER A 277 16.57 -17.09 -1.25
N LYS A 278 16.78 -17.62 -0.07
CA LYS A 278 15.80 -17.88 0.98
C LYS A 278 14.84 -16.70 1.11
N GLY A 279 13.54 -17.00 1.19
CA GLY A 279 12.51 -15.97 1.38
C GLY A 279 12.92 -14.95 2.44
N VAL A 280 12.66 -13.70 2.16
CA VAL A 280 12.93 -12.63 3.13
C VAL A 280 11.96 -12.85 4.29
N ASP A 281 12.47 -12.96 5.50
CA ASP A 281 11.64 -12.93 6.70
C ASP A 281 10.94 -11.56 6.75
N VAL A 282 9.62 -11.57 6.72
CA VAL A 282 8.76 -10.38 6.83
C VAL A 282 8.44 -10.14 8.29
#